data_e5097bc77749077d877935ac1a9b5174
#
_entry.id   e5097bc77749077d877935ac1a9b5174
#
_cell.length_a   1.000
_cell.length_b   1.000
_cell.length_c   1.000
_cell.angle_alpha   90.00
_cell.angle_beta   90.00
_cell.angle_gamma   90.00
#
_symmetry.space_group_name_H-M   'P 1'
#
loop_
_entity.id
_entity.type
_entity.pdbx_description
1 polymer ?
#
loop_
_entity_poly.entity_id
_entity_poly.type
_entity_poly.pdbx_seq_one_letter_code
_entity_poly.pdbx_strand_id
1 'polypeptide(L)'
;QWSEAGQHYGGSSTFCCFSLAMVEQCLRGEELRARHQAALLKLCKKALREKASTELAWLDYQKRCLENLHDDEGVSAMAAKQCEILIELKQEQAEIQHLQNIYKAAHQERKLLLKQQREILMMRHSTAQLQEKLYNLTG
;
A
#
# COMPACT_ATOMS: atom_id res chain seq x y z
N GLN A 1 24.72 -19.34 24.13
CA GLN A 1 25.96 -19.16 23.41
C GLN A 1 26.11 -17.82 22.78
N TRP A 2 25.00 -17.15 22.61
CA TRP A 2 24.96 -15.76 22.26
C TRP A 2 25.60 -14.89 23.37
N SER A 3 25.54 -15.34 24.61
CA SER A 3 26.05 -14.59 25.75
C SER A 3 27.53 -14.37 25.70
N GLU A 4 28.29 -15.37 25.29
CA GLU A 4 29.75 -15.23 25.18
C GLU A 4 30.16 -14.39 23.99
N ALA A 5 29.49 -14.59 22.85
CA ALA A 5 29.72 -13.78 21.64
C ALA A 5 29.41 -12.31 21.88
N GLY A 6 28.35 -12.04 22.64
CA GLY A 6 27.92 -10.67 22.97
C GLY A 6 28.88 -9.92 23.88
N GLN A 7 29.80 -10.61 24.54
CA GLN A 7 30.82 -9.98 25.38
C GLN A 7 31.97 -9.38 24.57
N HIS A 8 32.09 -9.76 23.31
CA HIS A 8 33.14 -9.27 22.42
C HIS A 8 32.60 -8.22 21.48
N TYR A 9 33.42 -7.23 21.17
CA TYR A 9 33.03 -6.15 20.24
C TYR A 9 32.73 -6.68 18.85
N GLY A 10 33.43 -7.71 18.39
CA GLY A 10 33.18 -8.36 17.12
C GLY A 10 31.79 -9.00 17.05
N GLY A 11 31.31 -9.61 18.15
CA GLY A 11 29.97 -10.18 18.26
C GLY A 11 28.89 -9.12 18.18
N SER A 12 29.09 -7.97 18.84
CA SER A 12 28.18 -6.83 18.78
C SER A 12 28.09 -6.27 17.37
N SER A 13 29.21 -6.12 16.68
CA SER A 13 29.28 -5.67 15.30
C SER A 13 28.54 -6.63 14.35
N THR A 14 28.75 -7.93 14.53
CA THR A 14 28.05 -8.97 13.75
C THR A 14 26.55 -8.91 13.96
N PHE A 15 26.09 -8.74 15.20
CA PHE A 15 24.69 -8.60 15.52
C PHE A 15 24.09 -7.37 14.84
N CYS A 16 24.79 -6.23 14.87
CA CYS A 16 24.34 -5.01 14.19
C CYS A 16 24.24 -5.22 12.68
N CYS A 17 25.22 -5.88 12.06
CA CYS A 17 25.18 -6.19 10.63
C CYS A 17 24.01 -7.08 10.27
N PHE A 18 23.74 -8.10 11.07
CA PHE A 18 22.58 -8.99 10.88
C PHE A 18 21.27 -8.21 11.00
N SER A 19 21.15 -7.38 12.02
CA SER A 19 19.95 -6.57 12.24
C SER A 19 19.73 -5.55 11.12
N LEU A 20 20.80 -4.94 10.62
CA LEU A 20 20.74 -4.05 9.45
C LEU A 20 20.25 -4.79 8.22
N ALA A 21 20.76 -5.99 7.97
CA ALA A 21 20.32 -6.81 6.84
C ALA A 21 18.82 -7.13 6.93
N MET A 22 18.32 -7.42 8.14
CA MET A 22 16.90 -7.67 8.37
C MET A 22 16.05 -6.45 8.13
N VAL A 23 16.49 -5.28 8.58
CA VAL A 23 15.77 -4.02 8.34
C VAL A 23 15.72 -3.70 6.85
N GLU A 24 16.83 -3.89 6.13
CA GLU A 24 16.85 -3.72 4.67
C GLU A 24 15.88 -4.66 3.97
N GLN A 25 15.79 -5.90 4.43
CA GLN A 25 14.85 -6.87 3.91
C GLN A 25 13.40 -6.45 4.17
N CYS A 26 13.11 -5.94 5.36
CA CYS A 26 11.78 -5.41 5.71
C CYS A 26 11.41 -4.22 4.85
N LEU A 27 12.35 -3.33 4.57
CA LEU A 27 12.13 -2.18 3.68
C LEU A 27 11.76 -2.62 2.27
N ARG A 28 12.50 -3.60 1.73
CA ARG A 28 12.18 -4.15 0.40
C ARG A 28 10.81 -4.83 0.37
N GLY A 29 10.49 -5.60 1.41
CA GLY A 29 9.20 -6.25 1.56
C GLY A 29 8.05 -5.26 1.66
N GLU A 30 8.26 -4.16 2.37
CA GLU A 30 7.26 -3.09 2.51
C GLU A 30 6.98 -2.41 1.16
N GLU A 31 8.03 -2.12 0.39
CA GLU A 31 7.89 -1.54 -0.95
C GLU A 31 7.10 -2.47 -1.89
N LEU A 32 7.41 -3.76 -1.85
CA LEU A 32 6.73 -4.76 -2.67
C LEU A 32 5.25 -4.86 -2.29
N ARG A 33 4.95 -4.92 -0.99
CA ARG A 33 3.58 -4.98 -0.48
C ARG A 33 2.78 -3.76 -0.91
N ALA A 34 3.38 -2.57 -0.79
CA ALA A 34 2.72 -1.32 -1.16
C ALA A 34 2.38 -1.30 -2.66
N ARG A 35 3.28 -1.78 -3.50
CA ARG A 35 3.03 -1.89 -4.95
C ARG A 35 1.89 -2.85 -5.26
N HIS A 36 1.86 -4.00 -4.60
CA HIS A 36 0.77 -4.98 -4.78
C HIS A 36 -0.57 -4.41 -4.35
N GLN A 37 -0.64 -3.77 -3.20
CA GLN A 37 -1.88 -3.15 -2.71
C GLN A 37 -2.36 -2.05 -3.66
N ALA A 38 -1.45 -1.20 -4.13
CA ALA A 38 -1.80 -0.14 -5.08
C ALA A 38 -2.33 -0.72 -6.39
N ALA A 39 -1.70 -1.78 -6.91
CA ALA A 39 -2.13 -2.46 -8.13
C ALA A 39 -3.51 -3.08 -7.98
N LEU A 40 -3.79 -3.74 -6.86
CA LEU A 40 -5.10 -4.35 -6.59
C LEU A 40 -6.21 -3.30 -6.53
N LEU A 41 -5.99 -2.19 -5.84
CA LEU A 41 -7.00 -1.12 -5.76
C LEU A 41 -7.22 -0.47 -7.12
N LYS A 42 -6.17 -0.31 -7.91
CA LYS A 42 -6.29 0.21 -9.28
C LYS A 42 -7.12 -0.73 -10.17
N LEU A 43 -6.93 -2.04 -10.04
CA LEU A 43 -7.74 -3.05 -10.74
C LEU A 43 -9.20 -3.01 -10.29
N CYS A 44 -9.45 -2.89 -8.99
CA CYS A 44 -10.82 -2.75 -8.47
C CYS A 44 -11.51 -1.52 -9.04
N LYS A 45 -10.81 -0.40 -9.08
CA LYS A 45 -11.32 0.85 -9.65
C LYS A 45 -11.68 0.70 -11.11
N LYS A 46 -10.83 0.02 -11.88
CA LYS A 46 -11.07 -0.28 -13.30
C LYS A 46 -12.28 -1.21 -13.47
N ALA A 47 -12.37 -2.27 -12.67
CA ALA A 47 -13.48 -3.22 -12.73
C ALA A 47 -14.82 -2.54 -12.43
N LEU A 48 -14.88 -1.63 -11.47
CA LEU A 48 -16.07 -0.85 -11.16
C LEU A 48 -16.50 0.00 -12.35
N ARG A 49 -15.57 0.68 -13.00
CA ARG A 49 -15.89 1.50 -14.18
C ARG A 49 -16.39 0.65 -15.33
N GLU A 50 -15.76 -0.50 -15.58
CA GLU A 50 -16.18 -1.41 -16.65
C GLU A 50 -17.56 -1.98 -16.39
N LYS A 51 -17.84 -2.40 -15.16
CA LYS A 51 -19.16 -2.88 -14.76
C LYS A 51 -20.23 -1.80 -14.97
N ALA A 52 -20.01 -0.61 -14.46
CA ALA A 52 -20.93 0.51 -14.59
C ALA A 52 -21.16 0.89 -16.06
N SER A 53 -20.08 0.91 -16.84
CA SER A 53 -20.15 1.20 -18.28
C SER A 53 -21.03 0.19 -19.02
N THR A 54 -20.88 -1.10 -18.70
CA THR A 54 -21.67 -2.18 -19.29
C THR A 54 -23.14 -2.05 -18.90
N GLU A 55 -23.43 -1.82 -17.64
CA GLU A 55 -24.82 -1.65 -17.15
C GLU A 55 -25.50 -0.43 -17.78
N LEU A 56 -24.76 0.69 -17.86
CA LEU A 56 -25.27 1.91 -18.47
C LEU A 56 -25.56 1.74 -19.96
N ALA A 57 -24.69 1.04 -20.69
CA ALA A 57 -24.89 0.74 -22.09
C ALA A 57 -26.12 -0.13 -22.30
N TRP A 58 -26.37 -1.11 -21.46
CA TRP A 58 -27.51 -1.97 -21.48
C TRP A 58 -28.80 -1.18 -21.21
N LEU A 59 -28.81 -0.32 -20.21
CA LEU A 59 -29.95 0.53 -19.89
C LEU A 59 -30.23 1.55 -20.99
N ASP A 60 -29.18 2.06 -21.60
CA ASP A 60 -29.33 2.98 -22.74
C ASP A 60 -29.97 2.29 -23.93
N TYR A 61 -29.62 1.06 -24.22
CA TYR A 61 -30.25 0.25 -25.24
C TYR A 61 -31.74 0.03 -24.93
N GLN A 62 -32.08 -0.39 -23.71
CA GLN A 62 -33.46 -0.58 -23.28
C GLN A 62 -34.28 0.71 -23.36
N LYS A 63 -33.67 1.81 -22.95
CA LYS A 63 -34.29 3.14 -23.02
C LYS A 63 -34.68 3.52 -24.46
N ARG A 64 -33.77 3.27 -25.42
CA ARG A 64 -34.03 3.51 -26.82
C ARG A 64 -35.21 2.65 -27.37
N CYS A 65 -35.26 1.39 -26.96
CA CYS A 65 -36.37 0.52 -27.31
C CYS A 65 -37.69 1.04 -26.80
N LEU A 66 -37.73 1.54 -25.55
CA LEU A 66 -38.93 2.12 -24.94
C LEU A 66 -39.33 3.45 -25.58
N GLU A 67 -38.37 4.24 -25.98
CA GLU A 67 -38.62 5.47 -26.75
C GLU A 67 -39.33 5.17 -28.07
N ASN A 68 -38.91 4.12 -28.77
CA ASN A 68 -39.51 3.68 -30.01
C ASN A 68 -40.95 3.17 -29.81
N LEU A 69 -41.26 2.66 -28.62
CA LEU A 69 -42.60 2.22 -28.25
C LEU A 69 -43.46 3.34 -27.65
N HIS A 70 -42.91 4.54 -27.55
CA HIS A 70 -43.60 5.72 -26.96
C HIS A 70 -43.98 5.49 -25.48
N ASP A 71 -43.22 4.69 -24.75
CA ASP A 71 -43.41 4.42 -23.32
C ASP A 71 -42.59 5.40 -22.48
N ASP A 72 -43.15 6.56 -22.20
CA ASP A 72 -42.48 7.62 -21.44
C ASP A 72 -42.21 7.24 -20.00
N GLU A 73 -43.08 6.45 -19.37
CA GLU A 73 -42.85 5.94 -18.00
C GLU A 73 -41.68 4.99 -17.95
N GLY A 74 -41.59 4.09 -18.93
CA GLY A 74 -40.47 3.17 -19.04
C GLY A 74 -39.14 3.88 -19.25
N VAL A 75 -39.14 4.91 -20.10
CA VAL A 75 -37.97 5.76 -20.36
C VAL A 75 -37.52 6.44 -19.07
N SER A 76 -38.43 7.01 -18.31
CA SER A 76 -38.14 7.67 -17.03
C SER A 76 -37.61 6.69 -16.01
N ALA A 77 -38.13 5.46 -15.95
CA ALA A 77 -37.65 4.41 -15.05
C ALA A 77 -36.22 4.01 -15.40
N MET A 78 -35.88 3.87 -16.68
CA MET A 78 -34.52 3.56 -17.12
C MET A 78 -33.55 4.68 -16.81
N ALA A 79 -33.97 5.94 -17.02
CA ALA A 79 -33.17 7.11 -16.68
C ALA A 79 -32.87 7.17 -15.18
N ALA A 80 -33.87 6.85 -14.33
CA ALA A 80 -33.67 6.78 -12.87
C ALA A 80 -32.67 5.73 -12.49
N LYS A 81 -32.70 4.54 -13.09
CA LYS A 81 -31.73 3.48 -12.86
C LYS A 81 -30.32 3.89 -13.29
N GLN A 82 -30.20 4.59 -14.42
CA GLN A 82 -28.92 5.13 -14.87
C GLN A 82 -28.32 6.09 -13.83
N CYS A 83 -29.16 6.97 -13.27
CA CYS A 83 -28.73 7.88 -12.21
C CYS A 83 -28.27 7.14 -10.96
N GLU A 84 -28.98 6.11 -10.54
CA GLU A 84 -28.60 5.27 -9.40
C GLU A 84 -27.23 4.63 -9.60
N ILE A 85 -27.00 4.06 -10.79
CA ILE A 85 -25.71 3.43 -11.12
C ILE A 85 -24.57 4.45 -11.05
N LEU A 86 -24.79 5.65 -11.57
CA LEU A 86 -23.79 6.72 -11.54
C LEU A 86 -23.50 7.17 -10.11
N ILE A 87 -24.50 7.27 -9.26
CA ILE A 87 -24.35 7.63 -7.85
C ILE A 87 -23.55 6.54 -7.12
N GLU A 88 -23.94 5.28 -7.30
CA GLU A 88 -23.23 4.13 -6.71
C GLU A 88 -21.78 4.09 -7.16
N LEU A 89 -21.51 4.29 -8.45
CA LEU A 89 -20.16 4.31 -8.98
C LEU A 89 -19.31 5.38 -8.31
N LYS A 90 -19.85 6.59 -8.16
CA LYS A 90 -19.14 7.68 -7.48
C LYS A 90 -18.85 7.38 -6.03
N GLN A 91 -19.80 6.77 -5.31
CA GLN A 91 -19.63 6.37 -3.91
C GLN A 91 -18.55 5.31 -3.77
N GLU A 92 -18.60 4.27 -4.59
CA GLU A 92 -17.63 3.18 -4.57
C GLU A 92 -16.24 3.67 -4.96
N GLN A 93 -16.15 4.56 -5.95
CA GLN A 93 -14.86 5.18 -6.32
C GLN A 93 -14.31 6.05 -5.20
N ALA A 94 -15.14 6.76 -4.47
CA ALA A 94 -14.74 7.56 -3.32
C ALA A 94 -14.21 6.66 -2.19
N GLU A 95 -14.84 5.53 -1.95
CA GLU A 95 -14.40 4.54 -0.96
C GLU A 95 -13.04 3.96 -1.33
N ILE A 96 -12.84 3.59 -2.59
CA ILE A 96 -11.54 3.09 -3.07
C ILE A 96 -10.48 4.18 -2.94
N GLN A 97 -10.80 5.41 -3.29
CA GLN A 97 -9.86 6.53 -3.13
C GLN A 97 -9.48 6.72 -1.67
N HIS A 98 -10.43 6.60 -0.76
CA HIS A 98 -10.18 6.67 0.67
C HIS A 98 -9.24 5.56 1.14
N LEU A 99 -9.47 4.32 0.69
CA LEU A 99 -8.59 3.20 0.98
C LEU A 99 -7.19 3.40 0.41
N GLN A 100 -7.08 3.91 -0.80
CA GLN A 100 -5.79 4.24 -1.41
C GLN A 100 -5.01 5.24 -0.55
N ASN A 101 -5.70 6.27 -0.04
CA ASN A 101 -5.09 7.28 0.82
C ASN A 101 -4.63 6.68 2.15
N ILE A 102 -5.46 5.82 2.77
CA ILE A 102 -5.12 5.13 4.02
C ILE A 102 -3.90 4.24 3.84
N TYR A 103 -3.89 3.40 2.80
CA TYR A 103 -2.78 2.48 2.56
C TYR A 103 -1.48 3.22 2.23
N LYS A 104 -1.58 4.32 1.48
CA LYS A 104 -0.42 5.16 1.18
C LYS A 104 0.15 5.78 2.45
N ALA A 105 -0.70 6.32 3.31
CA ALA A 105 -0.27 6.92 4.58
C ALA A 105 0.36 5.87 5.50
N ALA A 106 -0.27 4.70 5.63
CA ALA A 106 0.25 3.61 6.44
C ALA A 106 1.60 3.10 5.92
N HIS A 107 1.76 2.99 4.61
CA HIS A 107 3.03 2.61 3.99
C HIS A 107 4.13 3.63 4.30
N GLN A 108 3.84 4.92 4.17
CA GLN A 108 4.80 5.98 4.47
C GLN A 108 5.24 5.92 5.93
N GLU A 109 4.31 5.70 6.85
CA GLU A 109 4.60 5.58 8.27
C GLU A 109 5.49 4.38 8.58
N ARG A 110 5.15 3.20 8.05
CA ARG A 110 5.97 1.98 8.23
C ARG A 110 7.36 2.14 7.65
N LYS A 111 7.46 2.75 6.49
CA LYS A 111 8.74 3.03 5.82
C LYS A 111 9.60 3.97 6.67
N LEU A 112 8.99 5.02 7.23
CA LEU A 112 9.69 5.96 8.10
C LEU A 112 10.24 5.27 9.34
N LEU A 113 9.43 4.45 10.01
CA LEU A 113 9.84 3.71 11.20
C LEU A 113 11.01 2.77 10.90
N LEU A 114 10.96 2.05 9.79
CA LEU A 114 12.04 1.15 9.37
C LEU A 114 13.33 1.92 9.07
N LYS A 115 13.22 3.08 8.44
CA LYS A 115 14.38 3.94 8.18
C LYS A 115 15.01 4.46 9.46
N GLN A 116 14.19 4.85 10.43
CA GLN A 116 14.66 5.28 11.74
C GLN A 116 15.40 4.16 12.48
N GLN A 117 14.85 2.95 12.44
CA GLN A 117 15.53 1.78 13.02
C GLN A 117 16.86 1.51 12.33
N ARG A 118 16.91 1.62 11.02
CA ARG A 118 18.15 1.48 10.26
C ARG A 118 19.21 2.48 10.72
N GLU A 119 18.83 3.72 10.88
CA GLU A 119 19.74 4.78 11.35
C GLU A 119 20.28 4.49 12.75
N ILE A 120 19.43 4.06 13.66
CA ILE A 120 19.83 3.69 15.02
C ILE A 120 20.83 2.55 14.98
N LEU A 121 20.58 1.51 14.19
CA LEU A 121 21.48 0.37 14.05
C LEU A 121 22.81 0.76 13.42
N MET A 122 22.80 1.65 12.44
CA MET A 122 24.02 2.18 11.83
C MET A 122 24.85 2.95 12.83
N MET A 123 24.22 3.76 13.67
CA MET A 123 24.90 4.51 14.75
C MET A 123 25.50 3.54 15.77
N ARG A 124 24.76 2.51 16.17
CA ARG A 124 25.27 1.48 17.09
C ARG A 124 26.45 0.73 16.51
N HIS A 125 26.37 0.41 15.22
CA HIS A 125 27.46 -0.26 14.52
C HIS A 125 28.72 0.61 14.50
N SER A 126 28.59 1.89 14.19
CA SER A 126 29.69 2.84 14.21
C SER A 126 30.30 3.00 15.60
N THR A 127 29.46 3.06 16.63
CA THR A 127 29.89 3.14 18.02
C THR A 127 30.69 1.88 18.42
N ALA A 128 30.19 0.70 18.04
CA ALA A 128 30.87 -0.56 18.32
C ALA A 128 32.23 -0.61 17.65
N GLN A 129 32.35 -0.14 16.42
CA GLN A 129 33.60 -0.05 15.69
C GLN A 129 34.63 0.88 16.39
N LEU A 130 34.15 2.03 16.87
CA LEU A 130 34.97 2.98 17.60
C LEU A 130 35.45 2.39 18.92
N GLN A 131 34.57 1.71 19.65
CA GLN A 131 34.94 1.02 20.89
C GLN A 131 36.00 -0.05 20.65
N GLU A 132 35.86 -0.81 19.58
CA GLU A 132 36.87 -1.82 19.19
C GLU A 132 38.21 -1.19 18.89
N LYS A 133 38.25 -0.09 18.15
CA LYS A 133 39.46 0.67 17.85
C LYS A 133 40.15 1.19 19.13
N LEU A 134 39.35 1.76 20.03
CA LEU A 134 39.87 2.25 21.31
C LEU A 134 40.43 1.12 22.15
N TYR A 135 39.76 0.00 22.22
CA TYR A 135 40.21 -1.18 22.93
C TYR A 135 41.57 -1.67 22.38
N ASN A 136 41.70 -1.74 21.05
CA ASN A 136 42.91 -2.15 20.39
C ASN A 136 44.08 -1.19 20.63
N LEU A 137 43.81 0.11 20.78
CA LEU A 137 44.80 1.14 21.04
C LEU A 137 45.27 1.13 22.50
N THR A 138 44.41 0.79 23.44
CA THR A 138 44.69 0.83 24.88
C THR A 138 45.13 -0.52 25.44
N GLY A 139 44.80 -1.57 24.75
CA GLY A 139 45.12 -2.92 25.15
C GLY A 139 46.33 -3.47 24.48
#